data_59c4470d65759a793ecd5f055e1c9cf4
#
_entry.id   59c4470d65759a793ecd5f055e1c9cf4
#
_cell.length_a   1.000
_cell.length_b   1.000
_cell.length_c   1.000
_cell.angle_alpha   90.00
_cell.angle_beta   90.00
_cell.angle_gamma   90.00
#
_symmetry.space_group_name_H-M   'P 1'
#
loop_
_entity.id
_entity.type
_entity.pdbx_description
1 polymer ?
#
loop_
_entity_poly.entity_id
_entity_poly.type
_entity_poly.pdbx_seq_one_letter_code
_entity_poly.pdbx_strand_id
1 'polypeptide(L)'
;MTPDCILLVQGLSKHFGGVKAVTGIDLEVHTGETLAIIGPNGAGKTTFYNLLSGRLVPSSGSIQFKDHDITGLPPHVISRLGISRSFQLNNIFTEMTVRENVEVAVTAQRRESWRWANRAAANKAVQQDADALLAELSLAHLSDRVAGTISYGDKRLVEIAMVLATRPELVLLDEPTAGMTPDETGRIIELVRTLARTGHYTFLVTEHDMRVVFDLADRILVMHHGSRLILDAPEVVRADPEVRRAYLGDEAADMMEPA
;
A
#
# COMPACT_ATOMS: atom_id res chain seq x y z
N MET A 1 4.74 -22.18 -4.54
CA MET A 1 4.75 -20.83 -5.12
C MET A 1 5.66 -20.83 -6.35
N THR A 2 5.29 -20.12 -7.41
CA THR A 2 6.23 -19.82 -8.50
C THR A 2 7.39 -18.98 -7.94
N PRO A 3 8.62 -19.03 -8.51
CA PRO A 3 9.77 -18.28 -7.98
C PRO A 3 9.54 -16.79 -7.79
N ASP A 4 8.61 -16.21 -8.54
CA ASP A 4 8.31 -14.77 -8.54
C ASP A 4 7.12 -14.39 -7.66
N CYS A 5 6.38 -15.32 -7.04
CA CYS A 5 5.21 -15.04 -6.23
C CYS A 5 5.64 -14.61 -4.82
N ILE A 6 5.35 -13.36 -4.45
CA ILE A 6 5.67 -12.81 -3.13
C ILE A 6 4.51 -12.97 -2.13
N LEU A 7 3.27 -12.93 -2.61
CA LEU A 7 2.06 -13.10 -1.79
C LEU A 7 1.10 -14.07 -2.48
N LEU A 8 0.67 -15.10 -1.74
CA LEU A 8 -0.33 -16.07 -2.18
C LEU A 8 -1.50 -16.05 -1.20
N VAL A 9 -2.68 -15.80 -1.71
CA VAL A 9 -3.95 -15.83 -0.95
C VAL A 9 -4.81 -16.94 -1.54
N GLN A 10 -5.34 -17.84 -0.69
CA GLN A 10 -6.14 -18.98 -1.12
C GLN A 10 -7.44 -19.07 -0.34
N GLY A 11 -8.57 -19.02 -1.05
CA GLY A 11 -9.90 -19.18 -0.50
C GLY A 11 -10.26 -18.22 0.64
N LEU A 12 -9.63 -17.04 0.66
CA LEU A 12 -9.70 -16.11 1.79
C LEU A 12 -11.11 -15.57 1.97
N SER A 13 -11.64 -15.74 3.19
CA SER A 13 -12.99 -15.30 3.51
C SER A 13 -13.06 -14.61 4.87
N LYS A 14 -13.98 -13.63 4.99
CA LYS A 14 -14.30 -12.96 6.23
C LYS A 14 -15.80 -12.70 6.34
N HIS A 15 -16.36 -13.19 7.43
CA HIS A 15 -17.77 -13.00 7.76
C HIS A 15 -17.87 -12.22 9.07
N PHE A 16 -18.84 -11.31 9.14
CA PHE A 16 -19.22 -10.58 10.36
C PHE A 16 -20.71 -10.92 10.66
N GLY A 17 -20.94 -11.87 11.55
CA GLY A 17 -22.26 -12.43 11.75
C GLY A 17 -22.81 -12.99 10.43
N GLY A 18 -23.95 -12.46 9.95
CA GLY A 18 -24.56 -12.87 8.68
C GLY A 18 -23.99 -12.20 7.43
N VAL A 19 -23.09 -11.20 7.58
CA VAL A 19 -22.56 -10.44 6.45
C VAL A 19 -21.28 -11.10 5.94
N LYS A 20 -21.26 -11.49 4.67
CA LYS A 20 -20.09 -12.02 3.96
C LYS A 20 -19.32 -10.86 3.34
N ALA A 21 -18.33 -10.31 4.07
CA ALA A 21 -17.58 -9.14 3.63
C ALA A 21 -16.48 -9.49 2.63
N VAL A 22 -15.90 -10.69 2.72
CA VAL A 22 -14.96 -11.27 1.75
C VAL A 22 -15.29 -12.73 1.62
N THR A 23 -15.32 -13.27 0.39
CA THR A 23 -15.75 -14.64 0.10
C THR A 23 -14.85 -15.29 -0.94
N GLY A 24 -14.04 -16.27 -0.50
CA GLY A 24 -13.27 -17.16 -1.36
C GLY A 24 -12.32 -16.46 -2.33
N ILE A 25 -11.61 -15.42 -1.88
CA ILE A 25 -10.65 -14.72 -2.75
C ILE A 25 -9.38 -15.55 -2.89
N ASP A 26 -9.02 -15.81 -4.15
CA ASP A 26 -7.72 -16.32 -4.56
C ASP A 26 -6.95 -15.22 -5.28
N LEU A 27 -5.68 -14.99 -4.87
CA LEU A 27 -4.82 -13.97 -5.42
C LEU A 27 -3.36 -14.39 -5.33
N GLU A 28 -2.64 -14.23 -6.44
CA GLU A 28 -1.18 -14.28 -6.50
C GLU A 28 -0.65 -12.90 -6.84
N VAL A 29 0.34 -12.42 -6.08
CA VAL A 29 1.06 -11.17 -6.33
C VAL A 29 2.51 -11.51 -6.62
N HIS A 30 3.07 -10.91 -7.68
CA HIS A 30 4.44 -11.15 -8.11
C HIS A 30 5.39 -10.08 -7.56
N THR A 31 6.65 -10.44 -7.37
CA THR A 31 7.69 -9.51 -6.91
C THR A 31 7.87 -8.37 -7.91
N GLY A 32 7.88 -7.13 -7.42
CA GLY A 32 8.04 -5.93 -8.24
C GLY A 32 6.76 -5.47 -8.95
N GLU A 33 5.64 -6.20 -8.81
CA GLU A 33 4.35 -5.86 -9.40
C GLU A 33 3.67 -4.72 -8.65
N THR A 34 2.98 -3.86 -9.38
CA THR A 34 1.97 -2.96 -8.83
C THR A 34 0.58 -3.48 -9.15
N LEU A 35 -0.12 -4.02 -8.15
CA LEU A 35 -1.47 -4.55 -8.29
C LEU A 35 -2.48 -3.58 -7.68
N ALA A 36 -3.43 -3.10 -8.48
CA ALA A 36 -4.53 -2.31 -7.98
C ALA A 36 -5.71 -3.19 -7.54
N ILE A 37 -6.38 -2.79 -6.47
CA ILE A 37 -7.61 -3.43 -5.97
C ILE A 37 -8.73 -2.40 -6.00
N ILE A 38 -9.69 -2.61 -6.89
CA ILE A 38 -10.80 -1.70 -7.11
C ILE A 38 -12.16 -2.39 -6.85
N GLY A 39 -13.21 -1.62 -6.83
CA GLY A 39 -14.58 -2.08 -6.67
C GLY A 39 -15.46 -1.03 -6.03
N PRO A 40 -16.78 -1.12 -6.13
CA PRO A 40 -17.71 -0.17 -5.54
C PRO A 40 -17.59 -0.10 -4.01
N ASN A 41 -18.26 0.89 -3.40
CA ASN A 41 -18.35 0.98 -1.95
C ASN A 41 -19.04 -0.28 -1.40
N GLY A 42 -18.49 -0.86 -0.34
CA GLY A 42 -18.99 -2.13 0.22
C GLY A 42 -18.52 -3.40 -0.50
N ALA A 43 -17.68 -3.31 -1.55
CA ALA A 43 -17.14 -4.47 -2.25
C ALA A 43 -16.20 -5.35 -1.41
N GLY A 44 -15.78 -4.89 -0.21
CA GLY A 44 -14.93 -5.66 0.69
C GLY A 44 -13.44 -5.28 0.66
N LYS A 45 -13.03 -4.26 -0.11
CA LYS A 45 -11.62 -3.83 -0.27
C LYS A 45 -10.93 -3.58 1.07
N THR A 46 -11.49 -2.72 1.92
CA THR A 46 -10.93 -2.40 3.24
C THR A 46 -10.84 -3.63 4.15
N THR A 47 -11.84 -4.53 4.07
CA THR A 47 -11.82 -5.80 4.82
C THR A 47 -10.67 -6.68 4.32
N PHE A 48 -10.49 -6.79 3.01
CA PHE A 48 -9.40 -7.56 2.40
C PHE A 48 -8.04 -7.02 2.81
N TYR A 49 -7.82 -5.70 2.74
CA TYR A 49 -6.59 -5.05 3.24
C TYR A 49 -6.36 -5.29 4.74
N ASN A 50 -7.40 -5.27 5.55
CA ASN A 50 -7.31 -5.56 6.98
C ASN A 50 -6.91 -7.02 7.25
N LEU A 51 -7.33 -7.95 6.40
CA LEU A 51 -6.89 -9.36 6.47
C LEU A 51 -5.41 -9.50 6.13
N LEU A 52 -4.96 -8.89 5.02
CA LEU A 52 -3.56 -8.94 4.59
C LEU A 52 -2.60 -8.30 5.61
N SER A 53 -3.05 -7.23 6.28
CA SER A 53 -2.24 -6.52 7.28
C SER A 53 -2.38 -7.07 8.71
N GLY A 54 -3.14 -8.17 8.92
CA GLY A 54 -3.33 -8.80 10.23
C GLY A 54 -4.20 -8.02 11.21
N ARG A 55 -4.91 -6.96 10.74
CA ARG A 55 -5.89 -6.22 11.57
C ARG A 55 -7.18 -7.00 11.79
N LEU A 56 -7.45 -7.94 10.90
CA LEU A 56 -8.56 -8.88 11.01
C LEU A 56 -8.04 -10.31 10.83
N VAL A 57 -8.60 -11.22 11.59
CA VAL A 57 -8.38 -12.66 11.43
C VAL A 57 -9.39 -13.18 10.40
N PRO A 58 -8.99 -13.94 9.37
CA PRO A 58 -9.91 -14.52 8.41
C PRO A 58 -10.85 -15.53 9.06
N SER A 59 -12.02 -15.73 8.45
CA SER A 59 -12.97 -16.80 8.84
C SER A 59 -12.56 -18.14 8.24
N SER A 60 -11.95 -18.13 7.04
CA SER A 60 -11.38 -19.28 6.36
C SER A 60 -10.39 -18.84 5.28
N GLY A 61 -9.64 -19.79 4.73
CA GLY A 61 -8.59 -19.54 3.74
C GLY A 61 -7.24 -19.26 4.38
N SER A 62 -6.23 -19.02 3.56
CA SER A 62 -4.85 -18.79 4.00
C SER A 62 -4.18 -17.64 3.25
N ILE A 63 -3.16 -17.08 3.88
CA ILE A 63 -2.32 -16.03 3.34
C ILE A 63 -0.87 -16.45 3.55
N GLN A 64 -0.12 -16.62 2.46
CA GLN A 64 1.30 -16.89 2.50
C GLN A 64 2.08 -15.72 1.94
N PHE A 65 3.07 -15.26 2.67
CA PHE A 65 4.02 -14.24 2.23
C PHE A 65 5.39 -14.89 2.13
N LYS A 66 5.89 -15.02 0.89
CA LYS A 66 7.07 -15.87 0.62
C LYS A 66 6.85 -17.28 1.17
N ASP A 67 7.75 -17.76 2.01
CA ASP A 67 7.69 -19.09 2.64
C ASP A 67 6.98 -19.10 4.00
N HIS A 68 6.34 -17.97 4.39
CA HIS A 68 5.71 -17.83 5.69
C HIS A 68 4.19 -17.81 5.59
N ASP A 69 3.52 -18.68 6.35
CA ASP A 69 2.09 -18.55 6.60
C ASP A 69 1.87 -17.38 7.58
N ILE A 70 1.18 -16.35 7.09
CA ILE A 70 0.87 -15.15 7.87
C ILE A 70 -0.60 -15.07 8.27
N THR A 71 -1.37 -16.14 8.04
CA THR A 71 -2.81 -16.21 8.30
C THR A 71 -3.13 -15.89 9.77
N GLY A 72 -3.83 -14.77 9.99
CA GLY A 72 -4.23 -14.35 11.34
C GLY A 72 -3.10 -13.89 12.26
N LEU A 73 -1.88 -13.72 11.75
CA LEU A 73 -0.79 -13.13 12.53
C LEU A 73 -1.09 -11.64 12.83
N PRO A 74 -0.62 -11.12 13.98
CA PRO A 74 -0.84 -9.72 14.33
C PRO A 74 0.01 -8.77 13.47
N PRO A 75 -0.44 -7.50 13.29
CA PRO A 75 0.20 -6.54 12.39
C PRO A 75 1.71 -6.34 12.61
N HIS A 76 2.14 -6.30 13.87
CA HIS A 76 3.55 -6.10 14.20
C HIS A 76 4.46 -7.28 13.80
N VAL A 77 3.92 -8.49 13.67
CA VAL A 77 4.65 -9.66 13.15
C VAL A 77 4.71 -9.58 11.63
N ILE A 78 3.57 -9.30 10.98
CA ILE A 78 3.47 -9.16 9.52
C ILE A 78 4.41 -8.06 9.02
N SER A 79 4.43 -6.90 9.70
CA SER A 79 5.35 -5.81 9.35
C SER A 79 6.83 -6.22 9.44
N ARG A 80 7.18 -7.04 10.43
CA ARG A 80 8.55 -7.57 10.57
C ARG A 80 8.96 -8.57 9.50
N LEU A 81 8.00 -9.21 8.87
CA LEU A 81 8.24 -10.12 7.76
C LEU A 81 8.43 -9.38 6.44
N GLY A 82 8.08 -8.09 6.37
CA GLY A 82 8.31 -7.26 5.19
C GLY A 82 7.03 -6.76 4.51
N ILE A 83 5.87 -6.82 5.15
CA ILE A 83 4.63 -6.21 4.66
C ILE A 83 4.34 -4.95 5.47
N SER A 84 4.30 -3.79 4.83
CA SER A 84 3.92 -2.55 5.50
C SER A 84 2.72 -1.89 4.83
N ARG A 85 1.88 -1.24 5.63
CA ARG A 85 0.68 -0.55 5.15
C ARG A 85 0.73 0.92 5.48
N SER A 86 0.42 1.77 4.48
CA SER A 86 0.09 3.16 4.73
C SER A 86 -1.27 3.28 5.42
N PHE A 87 -1.43 4.26 6.29
CA PHE A 87 -2.68 4.47 7.02
C PHE A 87 -3.48 5.60 6.36
N GLN A 88 -4.80 5.50 6.36
CA GLN A 88 -5.72 6.53 5.85
C GLN A 88 -5.75 7.81 6.69
N LEU A 89 -5.22 7.81 7.90
CA LEU A 89 -5.22 8.95 8.81
C LEU A 89 -3.78 9.42 9.04
N ASN A 90 -3.56 10.73 8.96
CA ASN A 90 -2.31 11.44 9.21
C ASN A 90 -1.50 10.84 10.38
N ASN A 91 -0.61 9.91 10.08
CA ASN A 91 0.26 9.29 11.09
C ASN A 91 1.61 10.02 11.21
N ILE A 92 1.69 11.23 10.68
CA ILE A 92 2.87 12.07 10.86
C ILE A 92 2.79 12.80 12.21
N PHE A 93 3.90 12.93 12.86
CA PHE A 93 4.05 13.77 14.04
C PHE A 93 4.19 15.22 13.59
N THR A 94 3.08 15.97 13.63
CA THR A 94 2.98 17.33 13.06
C THR A 94 3.91 18.34 13.70
N GLU A 95 4.28 18.14 14.96
CA GLU A 95 5.19 19.01 15.71
C GLU A 95 6.68 18.71 15.46
N MET A 96 6.98 17.58 14.83
CA MET A 96 8.32 17.14 14.50
C MET A 96 8.68 17.57 13.08
N THR A 97 9.98 17.64 12.78
CA THR A 97 10.46 17.84 11.43
C THR A 97 10.19 16.62 10.54
N VAL A 98 10.26 16.78 9.23
CA VAL A 98 10.14 15.68 8.27
C VAL A 98 11.20 14.61 8.53
N ARG A 99 12.45 15.03 8.79
CA ARG A 99 13.54 14.11 9.14
C ARG A 99 13.21 13.30 10.40
N GLU A 100 12.80 13.98 11.48
CA GLU A 100 12.47 13.31 12.74
C GLU A 100 11.33 12.29 12.59
N ASN A 101 10.33 12.57 11.75
CA ASN A 101 9.28 11.61 11.42
C ASN A 101 9.84 10.32 10.81
N VAL A 102 10.74 10.45 9.83
CA VAL A 102 11.38 9.29 9.18
C VAL A 102 12.33 8.57 10.14
N GLU A 103 13.08 9.30 10.99
CA GLU A 103 13.95 8.74 12.01
C GLU A 103 13.19 7.85 13.02
N VAL A 104 11.96 8.23 13.39
CA VAL A 104 11.09 7.39 14.23
C VAL A 104 10.83 6.04 13.57
N ALA A 105 10.49 6.03 12.28
CA ALA A 105 10.22 4.79 11.54
C ALA A 105 11.49 3.94 11.36
N VAL A 106 12.63 4.55 11.02
CA VAL A 106 13.95 3.88 10.94
C VAL A 106 14.33 3.25 12.29
N THR A 107 14.12 3.98 13.38
CA THR A 107 14.44 3.49 14.73
C THR A 107 13.57 2.28 15.11
N ALA A 108 12.28 2.33 14.77
CA ALA A 108 11.36 1.21 15.02
C ALA A 108 11.79 -0.06 14.25
N GLN A 109 12.29 0.09 13.03
CA GLN A 109 12.78 -1.01 12.21
C GLN A 109 14.07 -1.64 12.75
N ARG A 110 15.05 -0.82 13.18
CA ARG A 110 16.38 -1.27 13.59
C ARG A 110 16.43 -2.07 14.90
N ARG A 111 15.35 -2.10 15.71
CA ARG A 111 15.26 -2.81 17.01
C ARG A 111 16.39 -2.48 18.00
N GLU A 112 17.24 -1.52 17.72
CA GLU A 112 18.42 -1.18 18.53
C GLU A 112 18.12 -0.23 19.70
N SER A 113 16.85 0.11 19.89
CA SER A 113 16.38 1.22 20.73
C SER A 113 16.77 1.16 22.21
N TRP A 114 17.35 0.06 22.72
CA TRP A 114 17.56 -0.10 24.17
C TRP A 114 18.97 -0.51 24.62
N ARG A 115 19.96 -0.58 23.72
CA ARG A 115 21.36 -0.82 24.14
C ARG A 115 22.07 0.50 24.41
N TRP A 116 22.13 0.90 25.66
CA TRP A 116 22.66 2.17 26.17
C TRP A 116 24.12 2.48 25.79
N ALA A 117 24.91 1.50 25.38
CA ALA A 117 26.35 1.61 25.24
C ALA A 117 26.85 2.40 24.01
N ASN A 118 26.00 2.71 22.98
CA ASN A 118 26.44 3.40 21.78
C ASN A 118 25.38 4.35 21.18
N ARG A 119 24.72 5.10 22.02
CA ARG A 119 23.55 5.95 21.65
C ARG A 119 23.90 6.98 20.54
N ALA A 120 25.09 7.60 20.62
CA ALA A 120 25.49 8.62 19.66
C ALA A 120 25.75 8.02 18.25
N ALA A 121 26.40 6.85 18.16
CA ALA A 121 26.65 6.17 16.90
C ALA A 121 25.35 5.61 16.29
N ALA A 122 24.45 5.07 17.11
CA ALA A 122 23.14 4.61 16.69
C ALA A 122 22.27 5.78 16.15
N ASN A 123 22.24 6.91 16.82
CA ASN A 123 21.54 8.11 16.36
C ASN A 123 22.10 8.62 15.03
N LYS A 124 23.42 8.64 14.85
CA LYS A 124 24.04 9.06 13.58
C LYS A 124 23.65 8.12 12.43
N ALA A 125 23.62 6.82 12.67
CA ALA A 125 23.23 5.84 11.66
C ALA A 125 21.74 5.93 11.29
N VAL A 126 20.85 6.20 12.27
CA VAL A 126 19.43 6.47 12.02
C VAL A 126 19.26 7.72 11.17
N GLN A 127 19.97 8.79 11.50
CA GLN A 127 19.92 10.03 10.73
C GLN A 127 20.42 9.84 9.29
N GLN A 128 21.51 9.11 9.10
CA GLN A 128 22.02 8.79 7.76
C GLN A 128 21.03 7.98 6.91
N ASP A 129 20.38 6.97 7.50
CA ASP A 129 19.35 6.20 6.79
C ASP A 129 18.14 7.08 6.45
N ALA A 130 17.70 7.94 7.37
CA ALA A 130 16.59 8.85 7.13
C ALA A 130 16.91 9.87 6.02
N ASP A 131 18.10 10.48 6.05
CA ASP A 131 18.55 11.43 5.03
C ASP A 131 18.70 10.76 3.66
N ALA A 132 19.23 9.53 3.60
CA ALA A 132 19.33 8.77 2.36
C ALA A 132 17.96 8.48 1.76
N LEU A 133 16.99 8.05 2.57
CA LEU A 133 15.63 7.78 2.13
C LEU A 133 14.92 9.06 1.66
N LEU A 134 15.06 10.16 2.40
CA LEU A 134 14.49 11.46 1.99
C LEU A 134 15.10 11.95 0.67
N ALA A 135 16.39 11.71 0.43
CA ALA A 135 17.04 12.04 -0.85
C ALA A 135 16.51 11.16 -1.98
N GLU A 136 16.36 9.84 -1.77
CA GLU A 136 15.79 8.89 -2.74
C GLU A 136 14.37 9.31 -3.18
N LEU A 137 13.56 9.80 -2.23
CA LEU A 137 12.19 10.24 -2.47
C LEU A 137 12.08 11.72 -2.91
N SER A 138 13.23 12.39 -3.18
CA SER A 138 13.29 13.81 -3.53
C SER A 138 12.70 14.77 -2.46
N LEU A 139 12.68 14.34 -1.20
CA LEU A 139 12.16 15.09 -0.05
C LEU A 139 13.25 15.78 0.78
N ALA A 140 14.53 15.68 0.40
CA ALA A 140 15.65 16.23 1.15
C ALA A 140 15.49 17.74 1.45
N HIS A 141 14.88 18.50 0.53
CA HIS A 141 14.62 19.93 0.69
C HIS A 141 13.60 20.27 1.79
N LEU A 142 12.84 19.28 2.28
CA LEU A 142 11.85 19.41 3.36
C LEU A 142 12.37 18.91 4.70
N SER A 143 13.56 18.31 4.76
CA SER A 143 14.06 17.55 5.93
C SER A 143 13.91 18.31 7.26
N ASP A 144 14.27 19.59 7.27
CA ASP A 144 14.27 20.44 8.48
C ASP A 144 12.96 21.22 8.66
N ARG A 145 11.97 21.04 7.77
CA ARG A 145 10.65 21.66 7.88
C ARG A 145 9.81 20.91 8.92
N VAL A 146 9.09 21.63 9.74
CA VAL A 146 8.09 21.06 10.65
C VAL A 146 6.96 20.44 9.82
N ALA A 147 6.66 19.17 10.03
CA ALA A 147 5.73 18.41 9.20
C ALA A 147 4.30 19.00 9.18
N GLY A 148 3.89 19.67 10.25
CA GLY A 148 2.62 20.39 10.29
C GLY A 148 2.49 21.53 9.26
N THR A 149 3.62 22.11 8.80
CA THR A 149 3.68 23.31 7.95
C THR A 149 3.83 23.05 6.45
N ILE A 150 4.05 21.81 6.04
CA ILE A 150 4.20 21.43 4.61
C ILE A 150 2.83 21.18 3.96
N SER A 151 2.79 21.11 2.61
CA SER A 151 1.56 20.86 1.86
C SER A 151 0.95 19.50 2.18
N TYR A 152 -0.32 19.29 1.82
CA TYR A 152 -0.99 17.99 2.03
C TYR A 152 -0.32 16.88 1.21
N GLY A 153 0.02 17.16 -0.05
CA GLY A 153 0.74 16.22 -0.91
C GLY A 153 2.13 15.86 -0.37
N ASP A 154 2.87 16.84 0.17
CA ASP A 154 4.17 16.57 0.79
C ASP A 154 4.02 15.73 2.07
N LYS A 155 2.98 15.98 2.88
CA LYS A 155 2.66 15.12 4.04
C LYS A 155 2.45 13.67 3.62
N ARG A 156 1.75 13.44 2.51
CA ARG A 156 1.51 12.10 1.99
C ARG A 156 2.80 11.41 1.52
N LEU A 157 3.69 12.17 0.89
CA LEU A 157 5.02 11.66 0.53
C LEU A 157 5.84 11.30 1.78
N VAL A 158 5.77 12.09 2.85
CA VAL A 158 6.41 11.78 4.14
C VAL A 158 5.81 10.51 4.77
N GLU A 159 4.50 10.30 4.70
CA GLU A 159 3.86 9.06 5.16
C GLU A 159 4.39 7.84 4.39
N ILE A 160 4.51 7.95 3.06
CA ILE A 160 5.11 6.89 2.24
C ILE A 160 6.57 6.67 2.65
N ALA A 161 7.34 7.73 2.87
CA ALA A 161 8.71 7.63 3.35
C ALA A 161 8.80 6.87 4.69
N MET A 162 7.91 7.14 5.65
CA MET A 162 7.86 6.42 6.92
C MET A 162 7.52 4.93 6.74
N VAL A 163 6.64 4.59 5.79
CA VAL A 163 6.35 3.20 5.43
C VAL A 163 7.60 2.53 4.84
N LEU A 164 8.27 3.16 3.89
CA LEU A 164 9.47 2.65 3.23
C LEU A 164 10.66 2.55 4.18
N ALA A 165 10.74 3.41 5.21
CA ALA A 165 11.76 3.35 6.26
C ALA A 165 11.76 2.02 7.03
N THR A 166 10.65 1.28 7.02
CA THR A 166 10.57 -0.07 7.59
C THR A 166 11.19 -1.15 6.68
N ARG A 167 11.68 -0.75 5.49
CA ARG A 167 12.26 -1.64 4.47
C ARG A 167 11.32 -2.79 4.08
N PRO A 168 10.07 -2.50 3.71
CA PRO A 168 9.14 -3.53 3.29
C PRO A 168 9.50 -4.05 1.89
N GLU A 169 9.08 -5.29 1.61
CA GLU A 169 9.10 -5.84 0.25
C GLU A 169 7.71 -5.76 -0.40
N LEU A 170 6.65 -5.75 0.43
CA LEU A 170 5.27 -5.54 0.00
C LEU A 170 4.69 -4.33 0.72
N VAL A 171 4.25 -3.33 -0.05
CA VAL A 171 3.66 -2.08 0.43
C VAL A 171 2.17 -2.05 0.10
N LEU A 172 1.34 -1.92 1.12
CA LEU A 172 -0.11 -1.76 0.97
C LEU A 172 -0.44 -0.25 1.04
N LEU A 173 -0.79 0.36 -0.09
CA LEU A 173 -1.21 1.76 -0.18
C LEU A 173 -2.74 1.84 -0.23
N ASP A 174 -3.33 2.53 0.72
CA ASP A 174 -4.78 2.68 0.84
C ASP A 174 -5.15 4.11 0.43
N GLU A 175 -5.73 4.25 -0.77
CA GLU A 175 -6.12 5.52 -1.40
C GLU A 175 -5.01 6.59 -1.31
N PRO A 176 -3.80 6.32 -1.88
CA PRO A 176 -2.66 7.21 -1.72
C PRO A 176 -2.85 8.61 -2.31
N THR A 177 -3.79 8.79 -3.25
CA THR A 177 -4.02 10.07 -3.94
C THR A 177 -5.31 10.79 -3.50
N ALA A 178 -6.03 10.25 -2.52
CA ALA A 178 -7.30 10.82 -2.07
C ALA A 178 -7.16 12.27 -1.59
N GLY A 179 -7.98 13.17 -2.13
CA GLY A 179 -8.02 14.58 -1.74
C GLY A 179 -6.88 15.45 -2.29
N MET A 180 -6.10 14.93 -3.25
CA MET A 180 -4.98 15.64 -3.86
C MET A 180 -5.37 16.40 -5.11
N THR A 181 -4.57 17.42 -5.42
CA THR A 181 -4.60 18.08 -6.72
C THR A 181 -3.99 17.16 -7.80
N PRO A 182 -4.30 17.39 -9.10
CA PRO A 182 -3.71 16.60 -10.18
C PRO A 182 -2.18 16.57 -10.17
N ASP A 183 -1.52 17.68 -9.84
CA ASP A 183 -0.05 17.77 -9.76
C ASP A 183 0.51 16.92 -8.62
N GLU A 184 -0.14 16.93 -7.45
CA GLU A 184 0.24 16.11 -6.30
C GLU A 184 0.03 14.62 -6.60
N THR A 185 -1.09 14.27 -7.24
CA THR A 185 -1.39 12.91 -7.72
C THR A 185 -0.30 12.43 -8.68
N GLY A 186 0.09 13.25 -9.64
CA GLY A 186 1.17 12.93 -10.59
C GLY A 186 2.50 12.62 -9.89
N ARG A 187 2.85 13.35 -8.81
CA ARG A 187 4.06 13.08 -8.02
C ARG A 187 4.01 11.74 -7.30
N ILE A 188 2.86 11.35 -6.75
CA ILE A 188 2.68 10.04 -6.10
C ILE A 188 2.80 8.91 -7.13
N ILE A 189 2.14 9.04 -8.28
CA ILE A 189 2.20 8.04 -9.37
C ILE A 189 3.65 7.83 -9.81
N GLU A 190 4.38 8.91 -10.08
CA GLU A 190 5.77 8.83 -10.54
C GLU A 190 6.69 8.22 -9.46
N LEU A 191 6.47 8.56 -8.19
CA LEU A 191 7.19 7.96 -7.08
C LEU A 191 6.97 6.44 -7.03
N VAL A 192 5.71 5.98 -7.02
CA VAL A 192 5.39 4.54 -6.92
C VAL A 192 5.94 3.80 -8.14
N ARG A 193 5.81 4.35 -9.35
CA ARG A 193 6.38 3.77 -10.57
C ARG A 193 7.91 3.65 -10.49
N THR A 194 8.58 4.70 -10.03
CA THR A 194 10.04 4.71 -9.90
C THR A 194 10.50 3.64 -8.92
N LEU A 195 9.84 3.53 -7.78
CA LEU A 195 10.15 2.53 -6.76
C LEU A 195 9.85 1.10 -7.25
N ALA A 196 8.72 0.87 -7.92
CA ALA A 196 8.37 -0.44 -8.48
C ALA A 196 9.43 -0.91 -9.50
N ARG A 197 9.91 0.00 -10.38
CA ARG A 197 10.96 -0.31 -11.38
C ARG A 197 12.29 -0.72 -10.77
N THR A 198 12.55 -0.42 -9.51
CA THR A 198 13.76 -0.92 -8.82
C THR A 198 13.72 -2.42 -8.59
N GLY A 199 12.53 -3.04 -8.64
CA GLY A 199 12.29 -4.44 -8.31
C GLY A 199 12.39 -4.77 -6.81
N HIS A 200 12.67 -3.77 -5.96
CA HIS A 200 12.77 -3.96 -4.52
C HIS A 200 11.41 -3.88 -3.81
N TYR A 201 10.46 -3.19 -4.41
CA TYR A 201 9.14 -2.96 -3.83
C TYR A 201 8.05 -3.57 -4.70
N THR A 202 7.12 -4.23 -4.05
CA THR A 202 5.85 -4.68 -4.61
C THR A 202 4.73 -3.86 -4.02
N PHE A 203 3.78 -3.41 -4.82
CA PHE A 203 2.71 -2.54 -4.35
C PHE A 203 1.34 -3.19 -4.52
N LEU A 204 0.54 -3.17 -3.45
CA LEU A 204 -0.91 -3.29 -3.55
C LEU A 204 -1.52 -1.92 -3.30
N VAL A 205 -2.36 -1.44 -4.22
CA VAL A 205 -2.93 -0.09 -4.15
C VAL A 205 -4.45 -0.18 -4.23
N THR A 206 -5.17 0.44 -3.27
CA THR A 206 -6.60 0.73 -3.47
C THR A 206 -6.74 2.15 -3.97
N GLU A 207 -7.60 2.37 -4.94
CA GLU A 207 -7.89 3.69 -5.49
C GLU A 207 -9.33 3.77 -6.02
N HIS A 208 -9.85 4.99 -6.09
CA HIS A 208 -11.15 5.29 -6.67
C HIS A 208 -11.04 6.06 -8.00
N ASP A 209 -9.96 6.80 -8.22
CA ASP A 209 -9.71 7.45 -9.52
C ASP A 209 -9.17 6.40 -10.51
N MET A 210 -10.02 6.05 -11.48
CA MET A 210 -9.67 5.05 -12.49
C MET A 210 -8.48 5.48 -13.37
N ARG A 211 -8.24 6.78 -13.55
CA ARG A 211 -7.05 7.25 -14.29
C ARG A 211 -5.78 6.87 -13.53
N VAL A 212 -5.77 7.08 -12.21
CA VAL A 212 -4.64 6.66 -11.35
C VAL A 212 -4.44 5.15 -11.40
N VAL A 213 -5.53 4.39 -11.32
CA VAL A 213 -5.49 2.91 -11.40
C VAL A 213 -4.87 2.44 -12.71
N PHE A 214 -5.38 2.93 -13.84
CA PHE A 214 -4.89 2.52 -15.18
C PHE A 214 -3.47 3.01 -15.47
N ASP A 215 -3.09 4.13 -14.88
CA ASP A 215 -1.75 4.67 -14.99
C ASP A 215 -0.72 3.89 -14.17
N LEU A 216 -1.12 3.31 -13.04
CA LEU A 216 -0.18 2.78 -12.05
C LEU A 216 -0.08 1.25 -12.07
N ALA A 217 -1.17 0.55 -12.35
CA ALA A 217 -1.26 -0.89 -12.14
C ALA A 217 -0.73 -1.71 -13.31
N ASP A 218 0.02 -2.77 -13.00
CA ASP A 218 0.36 -3.85 -13.95
C ASP A 218 -0.82 -4.82 -14.10
N ARG A 219 -1.55 -5.08 -13.00
CA ARG A 219 -2.77 -5.89 -12.96
C ARG A 219 -3.79 -5.26 -12.01
N ILE A 220 -5.05 -5.52 -12.27
CA ILE A 220 -6.17 -5.00 -11.50
C ILE A 220 -7.05 -6.14 -10.99
N LEU A 221 -7.22 -6.21 -9.67
CA LEU A 221 -8.24 -7.02 -9.03
C LEU A 221 -9.52 -6.21 -8.86
N VAL A 222 -10.58 -6.58 -9.54
CA VAL A 222 -11.91 -5.99 -9.33
C VAL A 222 -12.68 -6.82 -8.32
N MET A 223 -13.08 -6.20 -7.22
CA MET A 223 -13.92 -6.81 -6.19
C MET A 223 -15.37 -6.35 -6.32
N HIS A 224 -16.31 -7.29 -6.19
CA HIS A 224 -17.73 -7.01 -6.18
C HIS A 224 -18.44 -7.94 -5.18
N HIS A 225 -19.25 -7.38 -4.29
CA HIS A 225 -19.97 -8.14 -3.24
C HIS A 225 -19.09 -9.13 -2.45
N GLY A 226 -17.88 -8.69 -2.09
CA GLY A 226 -16.94 -9.51 -1.31
C GLY A 226 -16.18 -10.57 -2.10
N SER A 227 -16.41 -10.71 -3.39
CA SER A 227 -15.78 -11.71 -4.26
C SER A 227 -14.93 -11.07 -5.35
N ARG A 228 -14.01 -11.84 -5.93
CA ARG A 228 -13.29 -11.44 -7.12
C ARG A 228 -14.21 -11.51 -8.33
N LEU A 229 -14.37 -10.38 -9.03
CA LEU A 229 -15.04 -10.34 -10.33
C LEU A 229 -14.07 -10.72 -11.44
N ILE A 230 -12.94 -10.01 -11.54
CA ILE A 230 -11.86 -10.26 -12.49
C ILE A 230 -10.52 -9.89 -11.88
N LEU A 231 -9.45 -10.51 -12.37
CA LEU A 231 -8.05 -10.15 -12.09
C LEU A 231 -7.28 -10.26 -13.40
N ASP A 232 -6.93 -9.13 -13.99
CA ASP A 232 -6.27 -9.10 -15.30
C ASP A 232 -5.52 -7.78 -15.53
N ALA A 233 -4.89 -7.64 -16.71
CA ALA A 233 -4.25 -6.42 -17.16
C ALA A 233 -5.27 -5.27 -17.29
N PRO A 234 -4.83 -4.00 -17.16
CA PRO A 234 -5.71 -2.83 -17.21
C PRO A 234 -6.58 -2.76 -18.46
N GLU A 235 -6.06 -3.12 -19.62
CA GLU A 235 -6.78 -3.08 -20.91
C GLU A 235 -7.93 -4.09 -20.92
N VAL A 236 -7.72 -5.28 -20.36
CA VAL A 236 -8.76 -6.33 -20.28
C VAL A 236 -9.86 -5.90 -19.31
N VAL A 237 -9.47 -5.40 -18.13
CA VAL A 237 -10.43 -4.91 -17.13
C VAL A 237 -11.27 -3.75 -17.67
N ARG A 238 -10.65 -2.81 -18.41
CA ARG A 238 -11.35 -1.68 -19.03
C ARG A 238 -12.39 -2.14 -20.05
N ALA A 239 -12.10 -3.20 -20.79
CA ALA A 239 -12.97 -3.71 -21.85
C ALA A 239 -14.11 -4.60 -21.30
N ASP A 240 -13.99 -5.10 -20.06
CA ASP A 240 -14.92 -6.09 -19.49
C ASP A 240 -16.33 -5.49 -19.24
N PRO A 241 -17.40 -6.06 -19.84
CA PRO A 241 -18.76 -5.54 -19.67
C PRO A 241 -19.31 -5.72 -18.23
N GLU A 242 -18.83 -6.73 -17.49
CA GLU A 242 -19.30 -6.96 -16.10
C GLU A 242 -18.66 -5.96 -15.15
N VAL A 243 -17.40 -5.59 -15.39
CA VAL A 243 -16.74 -4.50 -14.67
C VAL A 243 -17.48 -3.19 -14.89
N ARG A 244 -17.79 -2.87 -16.16
CA ARG A 244 -18.57 -1.66 -16.49
C ARG A 244 -19.91 -1.63 -15.75
N ARG A 245 -20.66 -2.74 -15.74
CA ARG A 245 -21.96 -2.83 -15.04
C ARG A 245 -21.83 -2.75 -13.55
N ALA A 246 -20.83 -3.42 -12.95
CA ALA A 246 -20.69 -3.55 -11.52
C ALA A 246 -20.06 -2.32 -10.85
N TYR A 247 -19.15 -1.66 -11.53
CA TYR A 247 -18.35 -0.60 -10.99
C TYR A 247 -18.76 0.79 -11.43
N LEU A 248 -19.15 0.95 -12.68
CA LEU A 248 -19.28 2.26 -13.30
C LEU A 248 -20.71 2.76 -13.40
N GLY A 249 -21.73 1.87 -13.33
CA GLY A 249 -23.11 2.26 -13.63
C GLY A 249 -23.20 2.92 -15.02
N ASP A 250 -24.39 3.39 -15.38
CA ASP A 250 -24.61 4.04 -16.66
C ASP A 250 -23.91 5.42 -16.80
N GLU A 251 -23.54 6.08 -15.69
CA GLU A 251 -22.93 7.42 -15.66
C GLU A 251 -21.41 7.43 -15.89
N ALA A 252 -20.73 6.31 -15.74
CA ALA A 252 -19.27 6.26 -15.84
C ALA A 252 -18.75 5.66 -17.16
N ALA A 253 -19.62 5.34 -18.10
CA ALA A 253 -19.24 4.91 -19.45
C ALA A 253 -18.34 5.95 -20.15
N ASP A 254 -18.57 7.24 -19.90
CA ASP A 254 -17.80 8.35 -20.49
C ASP A 254 -16.35 8.46 -19.99
N MET A 255 -16.02 7.88 -18.82
CA MET A 255 -14.64 7.92 -18.29
C MET A 255 -13.72 6.83 -18.84
N MET A 256 -14.25 5.89 -19.60
CA MET A 256 -13.50 4.77 -20.18
C MET A 256 -13.35 4.86 -21.69
N GLU A 257 -13.80 5.91 -22.35
CA GLU A 257 -13.48 6.14 -23.75
C GLU A 257 -12.01 6.54 -23.89
N PRO A 258 -11.27 5.93 -24.82
CA PRO A 258 -9.89 6.34 -25.12
C PRO A 258 -9.91 7.75 -25.73
N ALA A 259 -9.04 8.62 -25.21
CA ALA A 259 -8.77 9.94 -25.79
C ALA A 259 -8.06 9.79 -27.16
#